data_a163e5877cd6d4d509c72bb33f08af6f
#
_entry.id   a163e5877cd6d4d509c72bb33f08af6f
#
_cell.length_a   1.000
_cell.length_b   1.000
_cell.length_c   1.000
_cell.angle_alpha   90.00
_cell.angle_beta   90.00
_cell.angle_gamma   90.00
#
_symmetry.space_group_name_H-M   'P 1'
#
loop_
_entity.id
_entity.type
_entity.pdbx_description
1 polymer ?
#
loop_
_entity_poly.entity_id
_entity_poly.type
_entity_poly.pdbx_seq_one_letter_code
_entity_poly.pdbx_strand_id
1 'polypeptide(L)'
;RNLPGGDDEEKHKRIRSLINYYKSKSTYANWREFETLFLEVNTSFYDKLNERFPTLTNNERKLCVFLKLNMSNKDIAQITFQSEEALKKARLRLRKKMGLERMDNLAGVIQNL
;
A
#
# COMPACT_ATOMS: atom_id res chain seq x y z
N ARG A 1 20.33 17.86 -16.09
CA ARG A 1 19.68 18.46 -15.00
C ARG A 1 19.14 17.41 -14.04
N ASN A 2 19.08 17.81 -12.87
CA ASN A 2 18.67 16.89 -11.88
C ASN A 2 17.17 16.76 -11.86
N LEU A 3 16.72 15.57 -12.02
CA LEU A 3 15.29 15.32 -12.12
C LEU A 3 14.76 14.93 -10.78
N PRO A 4 13.64 15.50 -10.36
CA PRO A 4 13.01 15.01 -9.14
C PRO A 4 12.74 13.53 -9.19
N GLY A 5 12.51 13.02 -10.41
CA GLY A 5 12.29 11.59 -10.58
C GLY A 5 13.46 10.73 -10.16
N GLY A 6 14.69 11.28 -10.21
CA GLY A 6 15.85 10.53 -9.77
C GLY A 6 15.83 10.20 -8.30
N ASP A 7 15.45 11.17 -7.48
CA ASP A 7 15.29 10.96 -6.05
C ASP A 7 14.18 9.99 -5.75
N ASP A 8 13.05 10.14 -6.43
CA ASP A 8 11.93 9.26 -6.24
C ASP A 8 12.27 7.84 -6.63
N GLU A 9 13.03 7.68 -7.70
CA GLU A 9 13.43 6.37 -8.15
C GLU A 9 14.31 5.68 -7.12
N GLU A 10 15.22 6.43 -6.52
CA GLU A 10 16.09 5.89 -5.49
C GLU A 10 15.30 5.50 -4.24
N LYS A 11 14.35 6.33 -3.86
CA LYS A 11 13.48 6.02 -2.73
C LYS A 11 12.61 4.81 -3.02
N HIS A 12 12.14 4.67 -4.25
CA HIS A 12 11.38 3.48 -4.64
C HIS A 12 12.23 2.22 -4.56
N LYS A 13 13.51 2.32 -4.90
CA LYS A 13 14.41 1.19 -4.78
C LYS A 13 14.56 0.77 -3.32
N ARG A 14 14.67 1.73 -2.42
CA ARG A 14 14.78 1.42 -1.00
C ARG A 14 13.51 0.75 -0.49
N ILE A 15 12.35 1.22 -0.95
CA ILE A 15 11.09 0.60 -0.58
C ILE A 15 11.02 -0.84 -1.08
N ARG A 16 11.47 -1.08 -2.30
CA ARG A 16 11.51 -2.45 -2.83
C ARG A 16 12.44 -3.34 -2.03
N SER A 17 13.58 -2.79 -1.62
CA SER A 17 14.51 -3.54 -0.78
C SER A 17 13.86 -3.92 0.54
N LEU A 18 13.09 -3.02 1.13
CA LEU A 18 12.35 -3.32 2.35
C LEU A 18 11.28 -4.37 2.12
N ILE A 19 10.60 -4.30 0.97
CA ILE A 19 9.62 -5.32 0.64
C ILE A 19 10.26 -6.70 0.60
N ASN A 20 11.44 -6.80 -0.04
CA ASN A 20 12.16 -8.06 -0.10
C ASN A 20 12.59 -8.52 1.29
N TYR A 21 13.02 -7.58 2.13
CA TYR A 21 13.39 -7.89 3.49
C TYR A 21 12.20 -8.43 4.28
N TYR A 22 11.04 -7.82 4.11
CA TYR A 22 9.81 -8.28 4.74
C TYR A 22 9.44 -9.69 4.32
N LYS A 23 9.62 -9.99 3.05
CA LYS A 23 9.28 -11.32 2.55
C LYS A 23 10.10 -12.39 3.24
N SER A 24 11.33 -12.04 3.66
CA SER A 24 12.20 -13.02 4.30
C SER A 24 12.04 -13.02 5.81
N LYS A 25 11.68 -11.93 6.44
CA LYS A 25 11.71 -11.83 7.91
C LYS A 25 10.39 -11.44 8.54
N SER A 26 9.68 -10.56 7.99
CA SER A 26 8.33 -10.16 8.38
C SER A 26 8.10 -9.97 9.88
N THR A 27 8.45 -8.82 10.40
CA THR A 27 8.15 -8.44 11.78
C THR A 27 7.45 -7.09 11.80
N TYR A 28 6.66 -6.86 12.86
CA TYR A 28 5.97 -5.58 13.02
C TYR A 28 6.94 -4.42 13.14
N ALA A 29 8.11 -4.66 13.69
CA ALA A 29 9.09 -3.59 13.84
C ALA A 29 9.46 -2.98 12.51
N ASN A 30 9.45 -3.78 11.45
CA ASN A 30 9.84 -3.30 10.14
C ASN A 30 8.74 -2.52 9.43
N TRP A 31 7.48 -2.68 9.87
CA TRP A 31 6.39 -1.91 9.24
C TRP A 31 6.60 -0.41 9.41
N ARG A 32 7.04 0.01 10.58
CA ARG A 32 7.22 1.44 10.85
C ARG A 32 8.30 2.03 9.95
N GLU A 33 9.38 1.30 9.75
CA GLU A 33 10.44 1.74 8.85
C GLU A 33 9.94 1.80 7.41
N PHE A 34 9.22 0.78 7.00
CA PHE A 34 8.60 0.73 5.68
C PHE A 34 7.68 1.92 5.47
N GLU A 35 6.82 2.18 6.44
CA GLU A 35 5.85 3.25 6.35
C GLU A 35 6.53 4.61 6.26
N THR A 36 7.61 4.80 7.02
CA THR A 36 8.36 6.04 6.99
C THR A 36 8.91 6.30 5.59
N LEU A 37 9.51 5.29 4.98
CA LEU A 37 10.04 5.43 3.63
C LEU A 37 8.93 5.65 2.61
N PHE A 38 7.82 4.96 2.77
CA PHE A 38 6.68 5.16 1.89
C PHE A 38 6.21 6.61 1.92
N LEU A 39 6.10 7.18 3.11
CA LEU A 39 5.60 8.54 3.24
C LEU A 39 6.61 9.59 2.78
N GLU A 40 7.89 9.25 2.67
CA GLU A 40 8.85 10.16 2.07
C GLU A 40 8.54 10.40 0.60
N VAL A 41 8.02 9.40 -0.08
CA VAL A 41 7.67 9.52 -1.50
C VAL A 41 6.22 9.97 -1.68
N ASN A 42 5.35 9.56 -0.76
CA ASN A 42 3.92 9.83 -0.85
C ASN A 42 3.46 10.60 0.38
N THR A 43 3.97 11.82 0.54
CA THR A 43 3.81 12.59 1.79
C THR A 43 2.35 12.85 2.16
N SER A 44 1.49 13.05 1.18
CA SER A 44 0.09 13.41 1.43
C SER A 44 -0.85 12.22 1.32
N PHE A 45 -0.32 11.01 1.21
CA PHE A 45 -1.17 9.87 0.91
C PHE A 45 -2.24 9.64 1.98
N TYR A 46 -1.83 9.61 3.24
CA TYR A 46 -2.78 9.36 4.32
C TYR A 46 -3.82 10.48 4.43
N ASP A 47 -3.39 11.73 4.23
CA ASP A 47 -4.32 12.85 4.27
C ASP A 47 -5.39 12.71 3.20
N LYS A 48 -4.97 12.42 1.98
CA LYS A 48 -5.91 12.24 0.88
C LYS A 48 -6.80 11.03 1.09
N LEU A 49 -6.23 9.96 1.59
CA LEU A 49 -6.99 8.74 1.85
C LEU A 49 -8.05 8.98 2.91
N ASN A 50 -7.67 9.62 4.02
CA ASN A 50 -8.59 9.89 5.10
C ASN A 50 -9.66 10.90 4.71
N GLU A 51 -9.31 11.84 3.83
CA GLU A 51 -10.28 12.81 3.35
C GLU A 51 -11.38 12.16 2.53
N ARG A 52 -10.99 11.25 1.64
CA ARG A 52 -11.95 10.60 0.76
C ARG A 52 -12.65 9.42 1.44
N PHE A 53 -11.95 8.70 2.30
CA PHE A 53 -12.47 7.48 2.91
C PHE A 53 -12.18 7.49 4.40
N PRO A 54 -12.90 8.30 5.17
CA PRO A 54 -12.57 8.51 6.59
C PRO A 54 -12.89 7.34 7.49
N THR A 55 -13.62 6.33 7.02
CA THR A 55 -14.05 5.22 7.87
C THR A 55 -13.14 4.01 7.79
N LEU A 56 -12.01 4.11 7.10
CA LEU A 56 -11.12 2.97 6.97
C LEU A 56 -10.43 2.65 8.31
N THR A 57 -10.30 1.36 8.57
CA THR A 57 -9.54 0.90 9.72
C THR A 57 -8.05 1.02 9.44
N ASN A 58 -7.23 0.83 10.50
CA ASN A 58 -5.79 0.85 10.32
C ASN A 58 -5.31 -0.24 9.38
N ASN A 59 -5.89 -1.44 9.47
CA ASN A 59 -5.53 -2.52 8.57
C ASN A 59 -5.93 -2.21 7.13
N GLU A 60 -7.05 -1.55 6.94
CA GLU A 60 -7.48 -1.17 5.61
C GLU A 60 -6.57 -0.09 5.02
N ARG A 61 -6.14 0.86 5.84
CA ARG A 61 -5.17 1.87 5.39
C ARG A 61 -3.85 1.22 5.01
N LYS A 62 -3.42 0.23 5.78
CA LYS A 62 -2.20 -0.51 5.48
C LYS A 62 -2.31 -1.22 4.14
N LEU A 63 -3.46 -1.84 3.88
CA LEU A 63 -3.70 -2.47 2.60
C LEU A 63 -3.61 -1.44 1.47
N CYS A 64 -4.13 -0.25 1.69
CA CYS A 64 -4.06 0.81 0.69
C CYS A 64 -2.61 1.22 0.38
N VAL A 65 -1.73 1.19 1.37
CA VAL A 65 -0.31 1.48 1.13
C VAL A 65 0.27 0.46 0.14
N PHE A 66 -0.01 -0.82 0.37
CA PHE A 66 0.47 -1.86 -0.53
C PHE A 66 -0.11 -1.70 -1.93
N LEU A 67 -1.37 -1.32 -2.02
CA LEU A 67 -2.02 -1.10 -3.31
C LEU A 67 -1.44 0.12 -4.02
N LYS A 68 -1.11 1.17 -3.27
CA LYS A 68 -0.45 2.34 -3.85
C LYS A 68 0.88 1.96 -4.49
N LEU A 69 1.57 1.00 -3.90
CA LEU A 69 2.84 0.50 -4.43
C LEU A 69 2.66 -0.54 -5.53
N ASN A 70 1.43 -0.80 -5.94
CA ASN A 70 1.11 -1.72 -7.01
C ASN A 70 1.59 -3.14 -6.74
N MET A 71 1.49 -3.57 -5.50
CA MET A 71 1.90 -4.92 -5.13
C MET A 71 0.83 -5.93 -5.46
N SER A 72 1.25 -7.12 -5.85
CA SER A 72 0.32 -8.20 -6.16
C SER A 72 -0.27 -8.79 -4.88
N ASN A 73 -1.40 -9.47 -5.03
CA ASN A 73 -2.01 -10.17 -3.89
C ASN A 73 -1.04 -11.17 -3.28
N LYS A 74 -0.28 -11.85 -4.12
CA LYS A 74 0.69 -12.82 -3.64
C LYS A 74 1.76 -12.16 -2.76
N ASP A 75 2.27 -11.02 -3.20
CA ASP A 75 3.28 -10.30 -2.45
C ASP A 75 2.74 -9.78 -1.13
N ILE A 76 1.54 -9.22 -1.15
CA ILE A 76 0.93 -8.68 0.07
C ILE A 76 0.66 -9.82 1.05
N ALA A 77 0.15 -10.94 0.54
CA ALA A 77 -0.13 -12.09 1.40
C ALA A 77 1.12 -12.58 2.11
N GLN A 78 2.23 -12.64 1.39
CA GLN A 78 3.50 -13.07 1.99
C GLN A 78 3.96 -12.13 3.10
N ILE A 79 3.83 -10.83 2.87
CA ILE A 79 4.28 -9.83 3.84
C ILE A 79 3.41 -9.82 5.08
N THR A 80 2.10 -9.99 4.89
CA THR A 80 1.15 -9.87 5.99
C THR A 80 0.81 -11.21 6.63
N PHE A 81 1.41 -12.29 6.17
CA PHE A 81 1.13 -13.64 6.68
C PHE A 81 -0.33 -14.02 6.56
N GLN A 82 -0.96 -13.55 5.49
CA GLN A 82 -2.35 -13.89 5.19
C GLN A 82 -2.39 -14.84 4.01
N SER A 83 -3.47 -15.59 3.90
CA SER A 83 -3.71 -16.35 2.68
C SER A 83 -4.19 -15.39 1.59
N GLU A 84 -3.98 -15.79 0.32
CA GLU A 84 -4.48 -14.98 -0.78
C GLU A 84 -6.00 -14.89 -0.75
N GLU A 85 -6.65 -15.93 -0.26
CA GLU A 85 -8.11 -15.92 -0.10
C GLU A 85 -8.56 -14.86 0.89
N ALA A 86 -7.89 -14.78 2.05
CA ALA A 86 -8.23 -13.77 3.03
C ALA A 86 -8.01 -12.38 2.48
N LEU A 87 -6.96 -12.21 1.69
CA LEU A 87 -6.65 -10.93 1.09
C LEU A 87 -7.69 -10.53 0.06
N LYS A 88 -8.16 -11.49 -0.75
CA LYS A 88 -9.23 -11.20 -1.70
C LYS A 88 -10.48 -10.73 -1.00
N LYS A 89 -10.81 -11.35 0.13
CA LYS A 89 -11.96 -10.93 0.92
C LYS A 89 -11.77 -9.53 1.49
N ALA A 90 -10.56 -9.23 1.95
CA ALA A 90 -10.25 -7.91 2.47
C ALA A 90 -10.40 -6.84 1.40
N ARG A 91 -9.93 -7.14 0.19
CA ARG A 91 -10.07 -6.20 -0.93
C ARG A 91 -11.54 -5.99 -1.28
N LEU A 92 -12.33 -7.04 -1.23
CA LEU A 92 -13.75 -6.93 -1.53
C LEU A 92 -14.46 -6.03 -0.52
N ARG A 93 -14.15 -6.21 0.77
CA ARG A 93 -14.70 -5.34 1.81
C ARG A 93 -14.28 -3.89 1.62
N LEU A 94 -13.01 -3.70 1.23
CA LEU A 94 -12.49 -2.36 1.00
C LEU A 94 -13.21 -1.68 -0.15
N ARG A 95 -13.45 -2.42 -1.24
CA ARG A 95 -14.19 -1.89 -2.37
C ARG A 95 -15.58 -1.41 -1.95
N LYS A 96 -16.25 -2.20 -1.14
CA LYS A 96 -17.59 -1.83 -0.67
C LYS A 96 -17.54 -0.58 0.19
N LYS A 97 -16.55 -0.48 1.07
CA LYS A 97 -16.41 0.68 1.93
C LYS A 97 -16.15 1.95 1.14
N MET A 98 -15.43 1.81 0.05
CA MET A 98 -15.11 2.95 -0.82
C MET A 98 -16.24 3.28 -1.80
N GLY A 99 -17.30 2.48 -1.82
CA GLY A 99 -18.41 2.72 -2.72
C GLY A 99 -18.09 2.46 -4.18
N LEU A 100 -17.15 1.55 -4.44
CA LEU A 100 -16.75 1.28 -5.82
C LEU A 100 -17.70 0.31 -6.48
N GLU A 101 -17.95 0.55 -7.76
CA GLU A 101 -18.73 -0.35 -8.57
C GLU A 101 -17.90 -1.54 -9.01
N ARG A 102 -18.60 -2.55 -9.52
CA ARG A 102 -17.95 -3.81 -9.90
C ARG A 102 -16.81 -3.60 -10.89
N MET A 103 -16.99 -2.67 -11.82
CA MET A 103 -16.02 -2.43 -12.89
C MET A 103 -14.90 -1.48 -12.49
N ASP A 104 -15.03 -0.84 -11.34
CA ASP A 104 -14.01 0.10 -10.90
C ASP A 104 -12.75 -0.65 -10.47
N ASN A 105 -11.60 -0.07 -10.79
CA ASN A 105 -10.31 -0.67 -10.44
C ASN A 105 -9.85 -0.12 -9.09
N LEU A 106 -9.93 -0.97 -8.06
CA LEU A 106 -9.54 -0.57 -6.71
C LEU A 106 -8.12 -0.03 -6.66
N ALA A 107 -7.17 -0.78 -7.21
CA ALA A 107 -5.77 -0.33 -7.19
C ALA A 107 -5.60 0.99 -7.92
N GLY A 108 -6.32 1.17 -9.04
CA GLY A 108 -6.26 2.40 -9.79
C GLY A 108 -6.77 3.60 -8.99
N VAL A 109 -7.86 3.41 -8.27
CA VAL A 109 -8.40 4.48 -7.42
C VAL A 109 -7.36 4.88 -6.38
N ILE A 110 -6.75 3.91 -5.73
CA ILE A 110 -5.74 4.17 -4.71
C ILE A 110 -4.51 4.84 -5.31
N GLN A 111 -4.07 4.38 -6.48
CA GLN A 111 -2.86 4.91 -7.11
C GLN A 111 -3.03 6.35 -7.57
N ASN A 112 -4.26 6.77 -7.78
CA ASN A 112 -4.54 8.14 -8.20
C ASN A 112 -4.69 9.12 -7.02
N LEU A 113 -4.53 8.65 -5.81
CA LEU A 113 -4.58 9.55 -4.66
C LEU A 113 -3.29 10.42 -4.52
#